data_a343b6cee5c5e153fabd6aa91e2b0689
#
_entry.id   a343b6cee5c5e153fabd6aa91e2b0689
#
_cell.length_a   1.000
_cell.length_b   1.000
_cell.length_c   1.000
_cell.angle_alpha   90.00
_cell.angle_beta   90.00
_cell.angle_gamma   90.00
#
_symmetry.space_group_name_H-M   'P 1'
#
loop_
_entity.id
_entity.type
_entity.pdbx_description
1 polymer ?
#
loop_
_entity_poly.entity_id
_entity_poly.type
_entity_poly.pdbx_seq_one_letter_code
_entity_poly.pdbx_strand_id
1 'polypeptide(L)'
;VIYNKYYTERKKNMNKKPILAICYDFDKTLSPNDMQAQGYIQSIDYDVSEFWKQSNQLAAENDMDQNLAYMYMMLDRSRGRVLFTKETLHENGRKVQLFPGVRTWFDRINQYGADKGVEVEHYIISSGLKEMIEGTEVADKFTKIYASSFYFDNAGVAVWPAQVVNYTNKTQFLFRIEKGVLDVNNQGVNSYFEANQYRVPFRNMVYIG
;
A
#
# COMPACT_ATOMS: atom_id res chain seq x y z
N VAL A 1 -15.56 43.16 1.16
CA VAL A 1 -15.37 41.96 2.03
C VAL A 1 -15.02 40.72 1.17
N ILE A 2 -15.61 40.50 -0.02
CA ILE A 2 -15.37 39.35 -0.90
C ILE A 2 -13.98 39.41 -1.55
N TYR A 3 -13.50 40.59 -1.94
CA TYR A 3 -12.18 40.78 -2.58
C TYR A 3 -10.99 40.39 -1.67
N ASN A 4 -11.11 40.66 -0.36
CA ASN A 4 -10.05 40.36 0.61
C ASN A 4 -9.94 38.83 0.88
N LYS A 5 -11.05 38.08 0.80
CA LYS A 5 -11.06 36.64 1.02
C LYS A 5 -10.37 35.90 -0.13
N TYR A 6 -10.64 36.34 -1.39
CA TYR A 6 -9.99 35.79 -2.60
C TYR A 6 -8.48 36.07 -2.63
N TYR A 7 -8.06 37.26 -2.21
CA TYR A 7 -6.63 37.64 -2.17
C TYR A 7 -5.87 36.87 -1.07
N THR A 8 -6.51 36.62 0.07
CA THR A 8 -5.93 35.88 1.20
C THR A 8 -5.83 34.38 0.89
N GLU A 9 -6.82 33.81 0.21
CA GLU A 9 -6.80 32.42 -0.23
C GLU A 9 -5.80 32.19 -1.36
N ARG A 10 -5.65 33.11 -2.32
CA ARG A 10 -4.59 33.07 -3.34
C ARG A 10 -3.19 33.15 -2.73
N LYS A 11 -2.97 34.04 -1.74
CA LYS A 11 -1.68 34.11 -1.03
C LYS A 11 -1.38 32.86 -0.20
N LYS A 12 -2.39 32.22 0.41
CA LYS A 12 -2.22 30.95 1.12
C LYS A 12 -1.85 29.79 0.17
N ASN A 13 -2.40 29.78 -1.04
CA ASN A 13 -2.06 28.76 -2.06
C ASN A 13 -0.72 29.02 -2.76
N MET A 14 -0.26 30.28 -2.84
CA MET A 14 1.05 30.62 -3.43
C MET A 14 2.25 30.21 -2.58
N ASN A 15 2.05 29.89 -1.30
CA ASN A 15 3.11 29.48 -0.37
C ASN A 15 3.19 27.95 -0.15
N LYS A 16 2.30 27.15 -0.73
CA LYS A 16 2.41 25.69 -0.65
C LYS A 16 3.34 25.19 -1.74
N LYS A 17 4.37 24.45 -1.33
CA LYS A 17 5.22 23.71 -2.28
C LYS A 17 4.35 22.75 -3.08
N PRO A 18 4.60 22.61 -4.39
CA PRO A 18 3.94 21.57 -5.17
C PRO A 18 4.33 20.19 -4.60
N ILE A 19 3.36 19.27 -4.58
CA ILE A 19 3.58 17.90 -4.13
C ILE A 19 3.81 17.02 -5.35
N LEU A 20 4.85 16.18 -5.28
CA LEU A 20 5.07 15.03 -6.15
C LEU A 20 4.74 13.77 -5.37
N ALA A 21 3.71 13.02 -5.76
CA ALA A 21 3.41 11.72 -5.19
C ALA A 21 4.12 10.62 -5.99
N ILE A 22 4.93 9.80 -5.31
CA ILE A 22 5.53 8.61 -5.90
C ILE A 22 4.81 7.40 -5.29
N CYS A 23 4.11 6.67 -6.15
CA CYS A 23 3.35 5.48 -5.79
C CYS A 23 4.14 4.24 -6.21
N TYR A 24 4.27 3.26 -5.34
CA TYR A 24 5.04 2.05 -5.61
C TYR A 24 4.15 0.81 -5.48
N ASP A 25 4.33 -0.15 -6.36
CA ASP A 25 4.07 -1.54 -6.00
C ASP A 25 5.15 -1.98 -4.99
N PHE A 26 4.97 -3.11 -4.32
CA PHE A 26 5.94 -3.57 -3.31
C PHE A 26 6.71 -4.81 -3.78
N ASP A 27 6.00 -5.92 -4.01
CA ASP A 27 6.59 -7.17 -4.45
C ASP A 27 7.17 -7.04 -5.86
N LYS A 28 8.41 -7.48 -6.07
CA LYS A 28 9.17 -7.37 -7.33
C LYS A 28 9.42 -5.92 -7.79
N THR A 29 9.15 -4.94 -6.91
CA THR A 29 9.40 -3.51 -7.16
C THR A 29 10.34 -2.91 -6.10
N LEU A 30 10.00 -2.99 -4.82
CA LEU A 30 10.88 -2.61 -3.70
C LEU A 30 11.57 -3.84 -3.08
N SER A 31 10.93 -5.00 -3.18
CA SER A 31 11.43 -6.31 -2.75
C SER A 31 11.65 -7.22 -3.96
N PRO A 32 12.68 -8.09 -3.97
CA PRO A 32 12.97 -8.96 -5.11
C PRO A 32 11.94 -10.08 -5.31
N ASN A 33 11.20 -10.46 -4.26
CA ASN A 33 10.25 -11.58 -4.28
C ASN A 33 8.92 -11.19 -3.62
N ASP A 34 7.93 -12.06 -3.76
CA ASP A 34 6.67 -11.97 -3.04
C ASP A 34 6.95 -12.05 -1.53
N MET A 35 6.43 -11.12 -0.74
CA MET A 35 6.73 -11.03 0.70
C MET A 35 6.32 -12.28 1.47
N GLN A 36 5.24 -12.94 1.08
CA GLN A 36 4.75 -14.17 1.70
C GLN A 36 5.76 -15.32 1.56
N ALA A 37 6.53 -15.32 0.47
CA ALA A 37 7.57 -16.32 0.20
C ALA A 37 8.88 -16.08 0.98
N GLN A 38 8.97 -15.01 1.76
CA GLN A 38 10.18 -14.62 2.49
C GLN A 38 10.08 -14.93 4.00
N GLY A 39 9.46 -16.03 4.35
CA GLY A 39 9.41 -16.54 5.72
C GLY A 39 8.03 -17.03 6.18
N TYR A 40 6.93 -16.38 5.75
CA TYR A 40 5.60 -16.79 6.18
C TYR A 40 5.22 -18.20 5.66
N ILE A 41 5.33 -18.45 4.35
CA ILE A 41 4.96 -19.75 3.76
C ILE A 41 5.78 -20.89 4.38
N GLN A 42 7.07 -20.65 4.61
CA GLN A 42 7.94 -21.61 5.27
C GLN A 42 7.53 -21.86 6.74
N SER A 43 7.05 -20.82 7.43
CA SER A 43 6.63 -20.96 8.84
C SER A 43 5.41 -21.84 9.05
N ILE A 44 4.65 -22.10 7.99
CA ILE A 44 3.49 -23.01 8.00
C ILE A 44 3.79 -24.37 7.37
N ASP A 45 5.09 -24.74 7.23
CA ASP A 45 5.55 -25.98 6.62
C ASP A 45 5.03 -26.21 5.18
N TYR A 46 5.02 -25.14 4.38
CA TYR A 46 4.64 -25.22 2.98
C TYR A 46 5.81 -24.89 2.07
N ASP A 47 5.86 -25.60 0.92
CA ASP A 47 6.69 -25.22 -0.21
C ASP A 47 6.06 -24.00 -0.92
N VAL A 48 6.89 -23.02 -1.31
CA VAL A 48 6.42 -21.77 -1.92
C VAL A 48 5.71 -22.05 -3.26
N SER A 49 6.26 -22.92 -4.10
CA SER A 49 5.69 -23.19 -5.40
C SER A 49 4.36 -23.96 -5.30
N GLU A 50 4.27 -24.88 -4.34
CA GLU A 50 3.04 -25.63 -4.09
C GLU A 50 1.95 -24.74 -3.47
N PHE A 51 2.33 -23.80 -2.59
CA PHE A 51 1.38 -22.82 -2.04
C PHE A 51 0.72 -22.01 -3.15
N TRP A 52 1.52 -21.40 -4.04
CA TRP A 52 1.00 -20.60 -5.14
C TRP A 52 0.20 -21.41 -6.16
N LYS A 53 0.65 -22.65 -6.44
CA LYS A 53 -0.09 -23.56 -7.33
C LYS A 53 -1.47 -23.87 -6.78
N GLN A 54 -1.58 -24.24 -5.50
CA GLN A 54 -2.87 -24.53 -4.87
C GLN A 54 -3.75 -23.27 -4.76
N SER A 55 -3.18 -22.12 -4.45
CA SER A 55 -3.91 -20.86 -4.43
C SER A 55 -4.50 -20.49 -5.79
N ASN A 56 -3.70 -20.63 -6.86
CA ASN A 56 -4.17 -20.35 -8.21
C ASN A 56 -5.21 -21.38 -8.69
N GLN A 57 -5.05 -22.63 -8.32
CA GLN A 57 -6.04 -23.68 -8.60
C GLN A 57 -7.36 -23.40 -7.89
N LEU A 58 -7.31 -23.04 -6.59
CA LEU A 58 -8.49 -22.64 -5.83
C LEU A 58 -9.24 -21.49 -6.49
N ALA A 59 -8.50 -20.46 -6.93
CA ALA A 59 -9.08 -19.34 -7.64
C ALA A 59 -9.78 -19.76 -8.93
N ALA A 60 -9.12 -20.57 -9.75
CA ALA A 60 -9.65 -21.01 -11.05
C ALA A 60 -10.88 -21.90 -10.91
N GLU A 61 -10.88 -22.84 -9.96
CA GLU A 61 -11.98 -23.79 -9.74
C GLU A 61 -13.23 -23.12 -9.16
N ASN A 62 -13.10 -21.96 -8.52
CA ASN A 62 -14.21 -21.29 -7.83
C ASN A 62 -14.56 -19.93 -8.41
N ASP A 63 -14.02 -19.53 -9.58
CA ASP A 63 -14.19 -18.21 -10.17
C ASP A 63 -13.88 -17.09 -9.15
N MET A 64 -12.79 -17.27 -8.41
CA MET A 64 -12.42 -16.47 -7.24
C MET A 64 -11.26 -15.50 -7.59
N ASP A 65 -11.29 -14.32 -7.00
CA ASP A 65 -10.16 -13.39 -7.07
C ASP A 65 -8.88 -14.04 -6.52
N GLN A 66 -7.77 -13.96 -7.25
CA GLN A 66 -6.50 -14.61 -6.89
C GLN A 66 -5.95 -14.10 -5.56
N ASN A 67 -6.17 -12.82 -5.23
CA ASN A 67 -5.70 -12.27 -3.96
C ASN A 67 -6.57 -12.73 -2.79
N LEU A 68 -7.88 -12.87 -2.99
CA LEU A 68 -8.75 -13.52 -2.01
C LEU A 68 -8.36 -14.98 -1.82
N ALA A 69 -7.98 -15.69 -2.89
CA ALA A 69 -7.58 -17.09 -2.80
C ALA A 69 -6.31 -17.26 -1.95
N TYR A 70 -5.26 -16.47 -2.19
CA TYR A 70 -4.06 -16.60 -1.37
C TYR A 70 -4.31 -16.17 0.10
N MET A 71 -5.11 -15.14 0.33
CA MET A 71 -5.47 -14.72 1.68
C MET A 71 -6.26 -15.80 2.42
N TYR A 72 -7.20 -16.46 1.73
CA TYR A 72 -7.90 -17.62 2.27
C TYR A 72 -6.91 -18.76 2.62
N MET A 73 -6.00 -19.08 1.70
CA MET A 73 -4.97 -20.11 1.93
C MET A 73 -4.09 -19.78 3.13
N MET A 74 -3.71 -18.52 3.30
CA MET A 74 -2.95 -18.08 4.48
C MET A 74 -3.72 -18.35 5.78
N LEU A 75 -4.98 -17.95 5.85
CA LEU A 75 -5.84 -18.20 7.02
C LEU A 75 -6.03 -19.69 7.28
N ASP A 76 -6.38 -20.46 6.26
CA ASP A 76 -6.69 -21.88 6.41
C ASP A 76 -5.45 -22.69 6.82
N ARG A 77 -4.32 -22.46 6.16
CA ARG A 77 -3.09 -23.22 6.41
C ARG A 77 -2.36 -22.82 7.69
N SER A 78 -2.66 -21.65 8.26
CA SER A 78 -2.14 -21.25 9.57
C SER A 78 -2.79 -22.02 10.72
N ARG A 79 -4.01 -22.51 10.55
CA ARG A 79 -4.75 -23.19 11.62
C ARG A 79 -3.98 -24.38 12.19
N GLY A 80 -3.76 -24.35 13.52
CA GLY A 80 -3.03 -25.40 14.23
C GLY A 80 -1.51 -25.42 13.99
N ARG A 81 -0.96 -24.44 13.23
CA ARG A 81 0.48 -24.38 12.93
C ARG A 81 1.12 -23.13 13.51
N VAL A 82 0.58 -21.97 13.16
CA VAL A 82 1.09 -20.68 13.63
C VAL A 82 -0.07 -19.80 14.10
N LEU A 83 0.24 -18.92 15.05
CA LEU A 83 -0.71 -17.90 15.48
C LEU A 83 -0.75 -16.79 14.41
N PHE A 84 -1.87 -16.71 13.69
CA PHE A 84 -2.02 -15.78 12.57
C PHE A 84 -2.55 -14.43 13.07
N THR A 85 -1.64 -13.60 13.57
CA THR A 85 -1.95 -12.30 14.19
C THR A 85 -1.26 -11.17 13.43
N LYS A 86 -1.70 -9.95 13.72
CA LYS A 86 -1.05 -8.75 13.17
C LYS A 86 0.45 -8.74 13.55
N GLU A 87 0.79 -9.09 14.78
CA GLU A 87 2.18 -9.11 15.24
C GLU A 87 3.04 -10.13 14.48
N THR A 88 2.54 -11.36 14.30
CA THR A 88 3.29 -12.37 13.54
C THR A 88 3.46 -11.97 12.06
N LEU A 89 2.51 -11.25 11.48
CA LEU A 89 2.65 -10.69 10.12
C LEU A 89 3.70 -9.58 10.10
N HIS A 90 3.73 -8.69 11.09
CA HIS A 90 4.79 -7.67 11.23
C HIS A 90 6.17 -8.32 11.38
N GLU A 91 6.29 -9.37 12.20
CA GLU A 91 7.56 -10.10 12.38
C GLU A 91 8.05 -10.73 11.06
N ASN A 92 7.14 -11.27 10.26
CA ASN A 92 7.48 -11.74 8.92
C ASN A 92 7.86 -10.58 7.99
N GLY A 93 7.21 -9.44 8.13
CA GLY A 93 7.56 -8.20 7.42
C GLY A 93 9.01 -7.75 7.68
N ARG A 94 9.50 -7.87 8.92
CA ARG A 94 10.89 -7.55 9.29
C ARG A 94 11.93 -8.41 8.57
N LYS A 95 11.54 -9.58 8.04
CA LYS A 95 12.43 -10.49 7.29
C LYS A 95 12.46 -10.20 5.79
N VAL A 96 11.55 -9.35 5.31
CA VAL A 96 11.43 -9.06 3.87
C VAL A 96 12.68 -8.32 3.40
N GLN A 97 13.31 -8.88 2.37
CA GLN A 97 14.47 -8.28 1.73
C GLN A 97 14.05 -7.16 0.78
N LEU A 98 14.83 -6.11 0.75
CA LEU A 98 14.66 -5.00 -0.18
C LEU A 98 15.75 -5.02 -1.24
N PHE A 99 15.44 -4.52 -2.44
CA PHE A 99 16.46 -4.31 -3.46
C PHE A 99 17.57 -3.37 -2.97
N PRO A 100 18.80 -3.55 -3.44
CA PRO A 100 19.90 -2.63 -3.16
C PRO A 100 19.53 -1.18 -3.51
N GLY A 101 19.79 -0.26 -2.59
CA GLY A 101 19.52 1.16 -2.76
C GLY A 101 18.13 1.63 -2.30
N VAL A 102 17.17 0.75 -2.07
CA VAL A 102 15.81 1.13 -1.59
C VAL A 102 15.87 1.86 -0.24
N ARG A 103 16.72 1.37 0.70
CA ARG A 103 16.89 1.99 2.02
C ARG A 103 17.26 3.47 1.98
N THR A 104 18.05 3.87 0.99
CA THR A 104 18.54 5.25 0.84
C THR A 104 17.77 6.06 -0.20
N TRP A 105 16.89 5.42 -0.96
CA TRP A 105 16.14 6.04 -2.04
C TRP A 105 15.27 7.19 -1.55
N PHE A 106 14.49 6.94 -0.50
CA PHE A 106 13.51 7.90 0.01
C PHE A 106 14.18 9.21 0.47
N ASP A 107 15.24 9.11 1.24
CA ASP A 107 15.95 10.28 1.75
C ASP A 107 16.61 11.07 0.61
N ARG A 108 17.19 10.37 -0.38
CA ARG A 108 17.81 11.01 -1.55
C ARG A 108 16.79 11.75 -2.41
N ILE A 109 15.64 11.13 -2.71
CA ILE A 109 14.64 11.77 -3.56
C ILE A 109 13.92 12.91 -2.83
N ASN A 110 13.71 12.77 -1.52
CA ASN A 110 13.18 13.84 -0.68
C ASN A 110 14.10 15.06 -0.66
N GLN A 111 15.41 14.84 -0.49
CA GLN A 111 16.39 15.93 -0.54
C GLN A 111 16.41 16.59 -1.91
N TYR A 112 16.43 15.80 -2.98
CA TYR A 112 16.38 16.33 -4.35
C TYR A 112 15.12 17.17 -4.61
N GLY A 113 13.96 16.68 -4.14
CA GLY A 113 12.70 17.43 -4.22
C GLY A 113 12.77 18.74 -3.47
N ALA A 114 13.29 18.72 -2.22
CA ALA A 114 13.44 19.89 -1.37
C ALA A 114 14.33 20.96 -2.03
N ASP A 115 15.44 20.57 -2.65
CA ASP A 115 16.36 21.45 -3.37
C ASP A 115 15.70 22.10 -4.61
N LYS A 116 14.65 21.48 -5.15
CA LYS A 116 13.82 21.99 -6.27
C LYS A 116 12.56 22.71 -5.79
N GLY A 117 12.36 22.84 -4.49
CA GLY A 117 11.17 23.47 -3.92
C GLY A 117 9.90 22.63 -4.04
N VAL A 118 10.06 21.30 -4.18
CA VAL A 118 8.98 20.31 -4.30
C VAL A 118 8.92 19.46 -3.03
N GLU A 119 7.73 19.19 -2.51
CA GLU A 119 7.48 18.19 -1.47
C GLU A 119 7.28 16.83 -2.12
N VAL A 120 8.01 15.80 -1.69
CA VAL A 120 7.84 14.44 -2.20
C VAL A 120 7.10 13.62 -1.16
N GLU A 121 6.05 12.95 -1.60
CA GLU A 121 5.28 12.00 -0.78
C GLU A 121 5.36 10.60 -1.38
N HIS A 122 5.40 9.60 -0.51
CA HIS A 122 5.54 8.20 -0.89
C HIS A 122 4.29 7.42 -0.51
N TYR A 123 3.82 6.58 -1.44
CA TYR A 123 2.62 5.76 -1.27
C TYR A 123 2.88 4.33 -1.73
N ILE A 124 2.37 3.35 -0.99
CA ILE A 124 2.30 1.98 -1.49
C ILE A 124 0.91 1.73 -2.08
N ILE A 125 0.86 1.06 -3.24
CA ILE A 125 -0.35 0.50 -3.85
C ILE A 125 -0.01 -0.93 -4.29
N SER A 126 -0.21 -1.91 -3.41
CA SER A 126 0.27 -3.28 -3.57
C SER A 126 -0.81 -4.34 -3.35
N SER A 127 -0.70 -5.44 -4.07
CA SER A 127 -1.50 -6.64 -3.82
C SER A 127 -1.01 -7.47 -2.63
N GLY A 128 0.19 -7.19 -2.14
CA GLY A 128 0.75 -7.82 -0.94
C GLY A 128 0.03 -7.40 0.35
N LEU A 129 0.50 -7.89 1.49
CA LEU A 129 -0.14 -7.67 2.78
C LEU A 129 0.36 -6.40 3.47
N LYS A 130 -0.57 -5.54 3.83
CA LYS A 130 -0.32 -4.28 4.53
C LYS A 130 0.45 -4.52 5.83
N GLU A 131 0.04 -5.49 6.62
CA GLU A 131 0.65 -5.81 7.90
C GLU A 131 2.13 -6.23 7.75
N MET A 132 2.45 -6.97 6.67
CA MET A 132 3.85 -7.31 6.38
C MET A 132 4.64 -6.09 5.91
N ILE A 133 4.06 -5.24 5.07
CA ILE A 133 4.71 -3.99 4.63
C ILE A 133 4.96 -3.07 5.83
N GLU A 134 3.99 -2.92 6.74
CA GLU A 134 4.12 -2.17 8.00
C GLU A 134 5.23 -2.71 8.92
N GLY A 135 5.58 -4.00 8.80
CA GLY A 135 6.69 -4.61 9.51
C GLY A 135 8.07 -4.34 8.92
N THR A 136 8.16 -3.86 7.68
CA THR A 136 9.44 -3.62 7.00
C THR A 136 10.19 -2.41 7.56
N GLU A 137 11.50 -2.38 7.35
CA GLU A 137 12.38 -1.28 7.79
C GLU A 137 12.13 0.07 7.08
N VAL A 138 11.32 0.10 6.01
CA VAL A 138 10.98 1.32 5.25
C VAL A 138 9.53 1.75 5.43
N ALA A 139 8.79 1.10 6.31
CA ALA A 139 7.37 1.36 6.52
C ALA A 139 7.08 2.82 6.91
N ASP A 140 7.95 3.44 7.69
CA ASP A 140 7.87 4.83 8.15
C ASP A 140 8.06 5.89 7.04
N LYS A 141 8.57 5.46 5.86
CA LYS A 141 8.77 6.35 4.72
C LYS A 141 7.47 6.66 3.96
N PHE A 142 6.42 5.88 4.17
CA PHE A 142 5.19 6.02 3.39
C PHE A 142 4.15 6.90 4.07
N THR A 143 3.63 7.87 3.34
CA THR A 143 2.49 8.71 3.74
C THR A 143 1.24 7.86 3.96
N LYS A 144 1.02 6.86 3.09
CA LYS A 144 -0.06 5.88 3.21
C LYS A 144 0.32 4.57 2.52
N ILE A 145 -0.08 3.46 3.14
CA ILE A 145 0.06 2.11 2.57
C ILE A 145 -1.34 1.63 2.17
N TYR A 146 -1.57 1.48 0.86
CA TYR A 146 -2.73 0.81 0.30
C TYR A 146 -2.28 -0.58 -0.13
N ALA A 147 -2.74 -1.59 0.62
CA ALA A 147 -2.40 -2.98 0.33
C ALA A 147 -3.53 -3.89 0.81
N SER A 148 -3.52 -5.14 0.41
CA SER A 148 -4.45 -6.12 0.97
C SER A 148 -4.23 -6.27 2.47
N SER A 149 -5.29 -6.45 3.24
CA SER A 149 -5.21 -6.50 4.71
C SER A 149 -6.27 -7.40 5.31
N PHE A 150 -6.03 -7.85 6.55
CA PHE A 150 -6.99 -8.62 7.33
C PHE A 150 -7.73 -7.76 8.34
N TYR A 151 -8.95 -8.17 8.64
CA TYR A 151 -9.64 -7.81 9.87
C TYR A 151 -9.16 -8.73 10.98
N PHE A 152 -8.80 -8.14 12.11
CA PHE A 152 -8.36 -8.85 13.30
C PHE A 152 -9.41 -8.73 14.40
N ASP A 153 -9.67 -9.82 15.12
CA ASP A 153 -10.57 -9.82 16.25
C ASP A 153 -9.94 -9.14 17.49
N ASN A 154 -10.67 -9.16 18.60
CA ASN A 154 -10.20 -8.55 19.85
C ASN A 154 -8.98 -9.25 20.48
N ALA A 155 -8.66 -10.46 20.05
CA ALA A 155 -7.45 -11.19 20.43
C ALA A 155 -6.28 -10.90 19.47
N GLY A 156 -6.48 -10.06 18.45
CA GLY A 156 -5.49 -9.74 17.42
C GLY A 156 -5.31 -10.84 16.38
N VAL A 157 -6.22 -11.81 16.32
CA VAL A 157 -6.17 -12.93 15.35
C VAL A 157 -6.88 -12.50 14.06
N ALA A 158 -6.26 -12.79 12.92
CA ALA A 158 -6.85 -12.52 11.61
C ALA A 158 -8.08 -13.41 11.36
N VAL A 159 -9.19 -12.81 10.96
CA VAL A 159 -10.48 -13.49 10.80
C VAL A 159 -10.98 -13.43 9.37
N TRP A 160 -10.84 -12.28 8.70
CA TRP A 160 -11.43 -12.02 7.39
C TRP A 160 -10.62 -11.00 6.60
N PRO A 161 -10.60 -11.03 5.26
CA PRO A 161 -10.03 -9.94 4.48
C PRO A 161 -10.77 -8.63 4.76
N ALA A 162 -10.04 -7.60 5.21
CA ALA A 162 -10.59 -6.25 5.42
C ALA A 162 -10.52 -5.42 4.14
N GLN A 163 -9.47 -5.64 3.34
CA GLN A 163 -9.26 -5.00 2.06
C GLN A 163 -8.53 -5.95 1.13
N VAL A 164 -8.91 -5.93 -0.15
CA VAL A 164 -8.20 -6.64 -1.22
C VAL A 164 -7.82 -5.63 -2.29
N VAL A 165 -6.53 -5.62 -2.63
CA VAL A 165 -5.97 -4.80 -3.71
C VAL A 165 -5.49 -5.74 -4.80
N ASN A 166 -6.09 -5.61 -5.99
CA ASN A 166 -5.70 -6.36 -7.19
C ASN A 166 -5.41 -5.42 -8.35
N TYR A 167 -4.94 -5.95 -9.47
CA TYR A 167 -4.57 -5.15 -10.65
C TYR A 167 -5.73 -4.33 -11.22
N THR A 168 -6.99 -4.72 -10.97
CA THR A 168 -8.16 -3.99 -11.49
C THR A 168 -8.55 -2.79 -10.65
N ASN A 169 -8.23 -2.79 -9.35
CA ASN A 169 -8.67 -1.75 -8.42
C ASN A 169 -7.55 -0.82 -7.91
N LYS A 170 -6.30 -1.01 -8.34
CA LYS A 170 -5.16 -0.14 -7.96
C LYS A 170 -5.42 1.34 -8.29
N THR A 171 -6.08 1.62 -9.41
CA THR A 171 -6.34 2.99 -9.89
C THR A 171 -7.17 3.82 -8.92
N GLN A 172 -8.09 3.23 -8.15
CA GLN A 172 -8.90 3.98 -7.18
C GLN A 172 -8.05 4.72 -6.13
N PHE A 173 -6.89 4.16 -5.77
CA PHE A 173 -6.03 4.77 -4.77
C PHE A 173 -5.32 6.01 -5.32
N LEU A 174 -5.03 6.06 -6.61
CA LEU A 174 -4.52 7.26 -7.27
C LEU A 174 -5.55 8.40 -7.20
N PHE A 175 -6.83 8.12 -7.43
CA PHE A 175 -7.90 9.11 -7.23
C PHE A 175 -8.02 9.58 -5.78
N ARG A 176 -7.80 8.70 -4.81
CA ARG A 176 -7.77 9.10 -3.39
C ARG A 176 -6.62 10.05 -3.08
N ILE A 177 -5.44 9.78 -3.62
CA ILE A 177 -4.26 10.64 -3.47
C ILE A 177 -4.50 11.98 -4.16
N GLU A 178 -5.04 11.97 -5.39
CA GLU A 178 -5.36 13.19 -6.15
C GLU A 178 -6.28 14.11 -5.37
N LYS A 179 -7.33 13.56 -4.80
CA LYS A 179 -8.35 14.31 -4.05
C LYS A 179 -7.97 14.62 -2.59
N GLY A 180 -6.93 13.96 -2.06
CA GLY A 180 -6.58 14.04 -0.64
C GLY A 180 -7.56 13.33 0.29
N VAL A 181 -8.35 12.39 -0.24
CA VAL A 181 -9.32 11.56 0.50
C VAL A 181 -8.70 10.20 0.79
N LEU A 182 -7.73 10.17 1.70
CA LEU A 182 -6.83 9.04 1.87
C LEU A 182 -7.45 7.82 2.57
N ASP A 183 -8.50 8.00 3.37
CA ASP A 183 -9.11 6.87 4.08
C ASP A 183 -10.01 6.05 3.16
N VAL A 184 -9.80 4.73 3.16
CA VAL A 184 -10.45 3.79 2.23
C VAL A 184 -11.97 3.73 2.39
N ASN A 185 -12.48 3.97 3.60
CA ASN A 185 -13.91 4.01 3.90
C ASN A 185 -14.55 5.39 3.69
N ASN A 186 -13.78 6.42 3.34
CA ASN A 186 -14.30 7.75 3.10
C ASN A 186 -14.88 7.84 1.68
N GLN A 187 -16.21 8.02 1.60
CA GLN A 187 -16.95 8.12 0.35
C GLN A 187 -16.78 9.47 -0.38
N GLY A 188 -16.17 10.46 0.26
CA GLY A 188 -15.84 11.76 -0.33
C GLY A 188 -14.98 11.67 -1.59
N VAL A 189 -14.32 10.52 -1.84
CA VAL A 189 -13.62 10.25 -3.10
C VAL A 189 -14.53 10.34 -4.33
N ASN A 190 -15.83 10.07 -4.18
CA ASN A 190 -16.82 10.15 -5.26
C ASN A 190 -17.36 11.57 -5.49
N SER A 191 -17.05 12.54 -4.62
CA SER A 191 -17.46 13.91 -4.78
C SER A 191 -16.79 14.56 -5.99
N TYR A 192 -17.48 15.51 -6.63
CA TYR A 192 -16.91 16.33 -7.68
C TYR A 192 -15.86 17.29 -7.09
N PHE A 193 -14.76 17.44 -7.82
CA PHE A 193 -13.67 18.36 -7.50
C PHE A 193 -13.36 19.22 -8.72
N GLU A 194 -13.26 20.52 -8.53
CA GLU A 194 -12.70 21.41 -9.54
C GLU A 194 -11.20 21.13 -9.70
N ALA A 195 -10.65 21.38 -10.89
CA ALA A 195 -9.24 21.10 -11.20
C ALA A 195 -8.24 21.76 -10.26
N ASN A 196 -8.60 22.92 -9.68
CA ASN A 196 -7.79 23.65 -8.70
C ASN A 196 -7.93 23.16 -7.24
N GLN A 197 -8.83 22.23 -6.99
CA GLN A 197 -9.09 21.63 -5.67
C GLN A 197 -8.33 20.31 -5.46
N TYR A 198 -7.77 19.73 -6.52
CA TYR A 198 -6.97 18.52 -6.39
C TYR A 198 -5.73 18.78 -5.54
N ARG A 199 -5.53 17.92 -4.52
CA ARG A 199 -4.38 18.00 -3.64
C ARG A 199 -3.08 17.66 -4.37
N VAL A 200 -3.08 16.56 -5.13
CA VAL A 200 -1.97 16.11 -5.96
C VAL A 200 -2.51 15.73 -7.34
N PRO A 201 -2.52 16.63 -8.32
CA PRO A 201 -2.99 16.31 -9.67
C PRO A 201 -2.21 15.14 -10.29
N PHE A 202 -2.83 14.32 -11.13
CA PHE A 202 -2.17 13.16 -11.77
C PHE A 202 -0.86 13.50 -12.48
N ARG A 203 -0.74 14.70 -13.08
CA ARG A 203 0.52 15.15 -13.69
C ARG A 203 1.68 15.27 -12.67
N ASN A 204 1.39 15.27 -11.39
CA ASN A 204 2.34 15.30 -10.29
C ASN A 204 2.45 13.93 -9.61
N MET A 205 2.09 12.84 -10.29
CA MET A 205 2.23 11.49 -9.78
C MET A 205 3.15 10.66 -10.66
N VAL A 206 3.92 9.78 -10.02
CA VAL A 206 4.71 8.74 -10.67
C VAL A 206 4.31 7.41 -10.07
N TYR A 207 4.03 6.42 -10.90
CA TYR A 207 3.80 5.05 -10.48
C TYR A 207 4.99 4.18 -10.89
N ILE A 208 5.52 3.40 -9.95
CA ILE A 208 6.64 2.47 -10.15
C ILE A 208 6.14 1.07 -9.78
N GLY A 209 6.14 0.16 -10.77
CA GLY A 209 5.71 -1.22 -10.63
C GLY A 209 5.52 -1.94 -11.93
#